data_ba9d242cafa968993684ca2fc1d7bafe
#
_entry.id   ba9d242cafa968993684ca2fc1d7bafe
#
_cell.length_a   1.000
_cell.length_b   1.000
_cell.length_c   1.000
_cell.angle_alpha   90.00
_cell.angle_beta   90.00
_cell.angle_gamma   90.00
#
_symmetry.space_group_name_H-M   'P 1'
#
loop_
_entity.id
_entity.type
_entity.pdbx_description
1 polymer ?
#
loop_
_entity_poly.entity_id
_entity_poly.type
_entity_poly.pdbx_seq_one_letter_code
_entity_poly.pdbx_strand_id
1 'polypeptide(L)'
;FAQKIAKALEILGTEYAFVVHAESGGDEVDIEGQTLIYQVNSDGVKRRRTRPADFGLPEGKREHLVIDSVEHSAEIIRAIFAGEGGGHNAPVAPETSRRNVVVLNSATALMAAGKATAFQEASAMAQDSIDSGAAQAKLDALIKTSNANKERS
;
A
#
# COMPACT_ATOMS: atom_id res chain seq x y z
N PHE A 1 4.90 18.87 -6.06
CA PHE A 1 5.09 18.01 -7.27
C PHE A 1 3.86 17.16 -7.56
N ALA A 2 3.21 16.50 -6.60
CA ALA A 2 2.11 15.57 -6.80
C ALA A 2 0.96 16.16 -7.64
N GLN A 3 0.56 17.40 -7.38
CA GLN A 3 -0.49 18.08 -8.17
C GLN A 3 -0.08 18.25 -9.65
N LYS A 4 1.19 18.56 -9.92
CA LYS A 4 1.69 18.72 -11.30
C LYS A 4 1.71 17.38 -12.02
N ILE A 5 2.09 16.30 -11.33
CA ILE A 5 2.05 14.93 -11.87
C ILE A 5 0.60 14.53 -12.19
N ALA A 6 -0.32 14.75 -11.27
CA ALA A 6 -1.74 14.46 -11.49
C ALA A 6 -2.30 15.21 -12.71
N LYS A 7 -1.94 16.49 -12.87
CA LYS A 7 -2.37 17.29 -14.02
C LYS A 7 -1.74 16.80 -15.35
N ALA A 8 -0.49 16.35 -15.31
CA ALA A 8 0.16 15.76 -16.48
C ALA A 8 -0.54 14.45 -16.89
N LEU A 9 -0.87 13.59 -15.94
CA LEU A 9 -1.61 12.34 -16.20
C LEU A 9 -3.00 12.62 -16.80
N GLU A 10 -3.70 13.64 -16.31
CA GLU A 10 -4.97 14.06 -16.89
C GLU A 10 -4.81 14.50 -18.36
N ILE A 11 -3.79 15.32 -18.68
CA ILE A 11 -3.50 15.77 -20.04
C ILE A 11 -3.14 14.59 -20.96
N LEU A 12 -2.45 13.58 -20.42
CA LEU A 12 -2.10 12.36 -21.15
C LEU A 12 -3.28 11.41 -21.38
N GLY A 13 -4.47 11.73 -20.85
CA GLY A 13 -5.67 10.92 -21.02
C GLY A 13 -5.67 9.64 -20.16
N THR A 14 -5.00 9.65 -18.99
CA THR A 14 -5.01 8.53 -18.07
C THR A 14 -6.43 8.23 -17.61
N GLU A 15 -6.89 7.01 -17.81
CA GLU A 15 -8.27 6.59 -17.46
C GLU A 15 -8.52 6.67 -15.95
N TYR A 16 -7.56 6.21 -15.16
CA TYR A 16 -7.63 6.29 -13.70
C TYR A 16 -6.24 6.21 -13.05
N ALA A 17 -5.96 7.09 -12.11
CA ALA A 17 -4.74 7.05 -11.32
C ALA A 17 -4.93 7.71 -9.95
N PHE A 18 -4.13 7.29 -8.98
CA PHE A 18 -3.88 8.04 -7.76
C PHE A 18 -2.43 8.50 -7.72
N VAL A 19 -2.25 9.79 -7.43
CA VAL A 19 -0.94 10.36 -7.11
C VAL A 19 -0.97 10.70 -5.62
N VAL A 20 -0.11 10.07 -4.85
CA VAL A 20 -0.09 10.18 -3.39
C VAL A 20 1.12 10.99 -2.92
N HIS A 21 0.97 11.66 -1.78
CA HIS A 21 2.05 12.38 -1.12
C HIS A 21 1.72 12.52 0.36
N ALA A 22 2.52 11.88 1.20
CA ALA A 22 2.41 12.02 2.65
C ALA A 22 2.80 13.43 3.09
N GLU A 23 2.06 14.03 4.01
CA GLU A 23 2.42 15.37 4.54
C GLU A 23 3.76 15.35 5.29
N SER A 24 4.21 14.19 5.71
CA SER A 24 5.55 13.94 6.26
C SER A 24 6.70 14.03 5.25
N GLY A 25 6.37 14.08 3.94
CA GLY A 25 7.35 14.07 2.84
C GLY A 25 7.54 12.71 2.17
N GLY A 26 6.85 11.65 2.62
CA GLY A 26 6.89 10.32 2.00
C GLY A 26 6.16 10.25 0.67
N ASP A 27 6.49 9.25 -0.12
CA ASP A 27 5.97 8.97 -1.47
C ASP A 27 4.88 7.88 -1.49
N GLU A 28 4.46 7.40 -0.31
CA GLU A 28 3.41 6.40 -0.11
C GLU A 28 2.25 6.96 0.73
N VAL A 29 1.19 6.16 0.90
CA VAL A 29 0.15 6.45 1.89
C VAL A 29 0.73 6.18 3.27
N ASP A 30 0.80 7.25 4.08
CA ASP A 30 1.47 7.24 5.38
C ASP A 30 0.65 6.47 6.44
N ILE A 31 1.36 5.76 7.29
CA ILE A 31 0.78 5.09 8.46
C ILE A 31 0.58 6.05 9.65
N GLU A 32 1.25 7.20 9.63
CA GLU A 32 1.21 8.23 10.66
C GLU A 32 0.88 9.58 10.06
N GLY A 33 -0.27 10.17 10.46
CA GLY A 33 -0.69 11.47 9.97
C GLY A 33 -1.50 11.44 8.69
N GLN A 34 -1.33 12.43 7.84
CA GLN A 34 -2.16 12.64 6.66
C GLN A 34 -1.40 12.44 5.36
N THR A 35 -2.12 11.92 4.37
CA THR A 35 -1.66 11.78 2.99
C THR A 35 -2.58 12.57 2.06
N LEU A 36 -2.00 13.33 1.14
CA LEU A 36 -2.70 13.93 0.01
C LEU A 36 -2.82 12.90 -1.10
N ILE A 37 -4.05 12.68 -1.57
CA ILE A 37 -4.35 11.85 -2.74
C ILE A 37 -4.95 12.75 -3.82
N TYR A 38 -4.37 12.71 -5.01
CA TYR A 38 -4.92 13.29 -6.23
C TYR A 38 -5.46 12.15 -7.08
N GLN A 39 -6.76 12.05 -7.15
CA GLN A 39 -7.46 11.11 -8.03
C GLN A 39 -7.58 11.73 -9.42
N VAL A 40 -7.12 11.03 -10.43
CA VAL A 40 -7.21 11.37 -11.84
C VAL A 40 -8.17 10.41 -12.51
N ASN A 41 -9.17 10.92 -13.20
CA ASN A 41 -10.08 10.14 -14.04
C ASN A 41 -10.69 11.03 -15.14
N SER A 42 -11.68 10.52 -15.89
CA SER A 42 -12.40 11.27 -16.94
C SER A 42 -13.05 12.56 -16.45
N ASP A 43 -13.39 12.66 -15.16
CA ASP A 43 -13.97 13.89 -14.56
C ASP A 43 -12.92 14.94 -14.20
N GLY A 44 -11.63 14.65 -14.39
CA GLY A 44 -10.51 15.52 -14.07
C GLY A 44 -9.75 15.10 -12.81
N VAL A 45 -9.06 16.06 -12.18
CA VAL A 45 -8.26 15.85 -10.97
C VAL A 45 -9.04 16.27 -9.72
N LYS A 46 -9.28 15.32 -8.82
CA LYS A 46 -9.89 15.58 -7.50
C LYS A 46 -8.83 15.37 -6.42
N ARG A 47 -8.71 16.33 -5.48
CA ARG A 47 -7.79 16.23 -4.32
C ARG A 47 -8.56 15.90 -3.06
N ARG A 48 -8.03 14.97 -2.27
CA ARG A 48 -8.51 14.66 -0.93
C ARG A 48 -7.35 14.45 0.04
N ARG A 49 -7.61 14.62 1.31
CA ARG A 49 -6.73 14.17 2.39
C ARG A 49 -7.28 12.90 2.99
N THR A 50 -6.39 11.99 3.36
CA THR A 50 -6.73 10.74 4.04
C THR A 50 -5.78 10.49 5.20
N ARG A 51 -6.23 9.65 6.12
CA ARG A 51 -5.45 9.12 7.24
C ARG A 51 -5.76 7.63 7.40
N PRO A 52 -4.98 6.85 8.16
CA PRO A 52 -5.24 5.41 8.36
C PRO A 52 -6.68 5.08 8.80
N ALA A 53 -7.29 5.93 9.63
CA ALA A 53 -8.67 5.74 10.08
C ALA A 53 -9.71 5.73 8.94
N ASP A 54 -9.46 6.42 7.82
CA ASP A 54 -10.35 6.41 6.66
C ASP A 54 -10.35 5.03 5.96
N PHE A 55 -9.30 4.24 6.17
CA PHE A 55 -9.13 2.86 5.71
C PHE A 55 -9.60 1.83 6.74
N GLY A 56 -10.12 2.28 7.89
CA GLY A 56 -10.49 1.40 9.00
C GLY A 56 -9.30 0.85 9.78
N LEU A 57 -8.14 1.48 9.71
CA LEU A 57 -6.90 1.05 10.35
C LEU A 57 -6.47 2.06 11.43
N PRO A 58 -5.87 1.59 12.53
CA PRO A 58 -5.27 2.48 13.51
C PRO A 58 -4.04 3.19 12.93
N GLU A 59 -3.76 4.39 13.42
CA GLU A 59 -2.47 5.04 13.16
C GLU A 59 -1.34 4.21 13.78
N GLY A 60 -0.26 4.06 13.02
CA GLY A 60 0.98 3.45 13.48
C GLY A 60 2.07 4.50 13.72
N LYS A 61 3.30 4.04 13.79
CA LYS A 61 4.47 4.90 13.95
C LYS A 61 5.48 4.64 12.83
N ARG A 62 5.96 5.70 12.18
CA ARG A 62 6.97 5.60 11.12
C ARG A 62 8.30 5.01 11.63
N GLU A 63 8.65 5.24 12.88
CA GLU A 63 9.83 4.61 13.50
C GLU A 63 9.79 3.08 13.46
N HIS A 64 8.59 2.48 13.41
CA HIS A 64 8.41 1.04 13.27
C HIS A 64 8.72 0.50 11.86
N LEU A 65 8.80 1.39 10.85
CA LEU A 65 9.06 1.02 9.46
C LEU A 65 10.54 1.05 9.09
N VAL A 66 11.39 1.53 10.01
CA VAL A 66 12.84 1.62 9.78
C VAL A 66 13.42 0.21 9.68
N ILE A 67 14.20 -0.01 8.65
CA ILE A 67 14.94 -1.25 8.39
C ILE A 67 16.43 -0.94 8.30
N ASP A 68 17.26 -1.91 8.61
CA ASP A 68 18.72 -1.79 8.66
C ASP A 68 19.44 -2.60 7.56
N SER A 69 18.75 -3.54 6.93
CA SER A 69 19.31 -4.39 5.87
C SER A 69 18.24 -4.90 4.90
N VAL A 70 18.70 -5.39 3.75
CA VAL A 70 17.84 -6.06 2.75
C VAL A 70 17.28 -7.36 3.31
N GLU A 71 18.09 -8.09 4.05
CA GLU A 71 17.71 -9.34 4.70
C GLU A 71 16.59 -9.11 5.71
N HIS A 72 16.74 -8.11 6.58
CA HIS A 72 15.71 -7.71 7.54
C HIS A 72 14.41 -7.30 6.84
N SER A 73 14.50 -6.55 5.72
CA SER A 73 13.31 -6.22 4.91
C SER A 73 12.61 -7.47 4.37
N ALA A 74 13.38 -8.43 3.87
CA ALA A 74 12.82 -9.69 3.35
C ALA A 74 12.16 -10.55 4.45
N GLU A 75 12.73 -10.56 5.65
CA GLU A 75 12.14 -11.22 6.82
C GLU A 75 10.80 -10.59 7.20
N ILE A 76 10.73 -9.26 7.29
CA ILE A 76 9.49 -8.52 7.57
C ILE A 76 8.40 -8.84 6.54
N ILE A 77 8.73 -8.84 5.24
CA ILE A 77 7.75 -9.16 4.19
C ILE A 77 7.19 -10.58 4.38
N ARG A 78 8.05 -11.56 4.66
CA ARG A 78 7.62 -12.94 4.92
C ARG A 78 6.76 -13.05 6.18
N ALA A 79 7.13 -12.36 7.25
CA ALA A 79 6.38 -12.31 8.50
C ALA A 79 4.97 -11.73 8.29
N ILE A 80 4.84 -10.62 7.56
CA ILE A 80 3.54 -10.04 7.19
C ILE A 80 2.70 -11.06 6.42
N PHE A 81 3.27 -11.73 5.42
CA PHE A 81 2.53 -12.71 4.61
C PHE A 81 2.24 -14.03 5.36
N ALA A 82 2.97 -14.30 6.44
CA ALA A 82 2.65 -15.37 7.40
C ALA A 82 1.53 -14.98 8.39
N GLY A 83 1.02 -13.74 8.34
CA GLY A 83 -0.07 -13.26 9.17
C GLY A 83 0.34 -12.45 10.40
N GLU A 84 1.63 -12.16 10.58
CA GLU A 84 2.09 -11.33 11.70
C GLU A 84 1.53 -9.90 11.62
N GLY A 85 1.27 -9.33 12.79
CA GLY A 85 0.68 -7.99 12.94
C GLY A 85 -0.79 -7.90 12.53
N GLY A 86 -1.43 -9.05 12.26
CA GLY A 86 -2.84 -9.14 11.92
C GLY A 86 -3.76 -9.07 13.14
N GLY A 87 -5.05 -8.76 12.86
CA GLY A 87 -6.11 -8.69 13.86
C GLY A 87 -6.74 -7.30 13.96
N HIS A 88 -8.08 -7.27 13.96
CA HIS A 88 -8.88 -6.02 13.88
C HIS A 88 -8.66 -5.06 15.07
N ASN A 89 -8.12 -5.57 16.19
CA ASN A 89 -7.83 -4.81 17.42
C ASN A 89 -6.38 -5.03 17.88
N ALA A 90 -5.47 -5.36 16.96
CA ALA A 90 -4.08 -5.51 17.31
C ALA A 90 -3.53 -4.19 17.88
N PRO A 91 -2.74 -4.22 18.96
CA PRO A 91 -2.18 -3.01 19.54
C PRO A 91 -1.20 -2.37 18.54
N VAL A 92 -0.97 -1.06 18.70
CA VAL A 92 0.06 -0.36 17.91
C VAL A 92 1.44 -0.87 18.31
N ALA A 93 2.00 -1.73 17.47
CA ALA A 93 3.29 -2.38 17.62
C ALA A 93 4.04 -2.31 16.28
N PRO A 94 5.36 -2.59 16.25
CA PRO A 94 6.12 -2.61 15.00
C PRO A 94 5.49 -3.51 13.93
N GLU A 95 5.08 -4.73 14.29
CA GLU A 95 4.49 -5.71 13.39
C GLU A 95 3.17 -5.21 12.80
N THR A 96 2.31 -4.63 13.64
CA THR A 96 1.03 -4.04 13.22
C THR A 96 1.24 -2.84 12.29
N SER A 97 2.18 -1.96 12.62
CA SER A 97 2.50 -0.78 11.78
C SER A 97 3.02 -1.20 10.41
N ARG A 98 3.94 -2.18 10.36
CA ARG A 98 4.51 -2.74 9.12
C ARG A 98 3.46 -3.41 8.25
N ARG A 99 2.56 -4.19 8.84
CA ARG A 99 1.45 -4.79 8.12
C ARG A 99 0.48 -3.72 7.60
N ASN A 100 0.11 -2.76 8.44
CA ASN A 100 -0.89 -1.75 8.09
C ASN A 100 -0.42 -0.82 6.98
N VAL A 101 0.86 -0.44 6.89
CA VAL A 101 1.35 0.36 5.76
C VAL A 101 1.25 -0.41 4.44
N VAL A 102 1.48 -1.73 4.45
CA VAL A 102 1.28 -2.59 3.27
C VAL A 102 -0.20 -2.62 2.88
N VAL A 103 -1.11 -2.79 3.86
CA VAL A 103 -2.57 -2.78 3.61
C VAL A 103 -3.03 -1.44 3.04
N LEU A 104 -2.60 -0.30 3.62
CA LEU A 104 -2.95 1.05 3.15
C LEU A 104 -2.58 1.26 1.67
N ASN A 105 -1.35 0.92 1.30
CA ASN A 105 -0.86 1.12 -0.05
C ASN A 105 -1.49 0.12 -1.04
N SER A 106 -1.69 -1.13 -0.63
CA SER A 106 -2.43 -2.13 -1.42
C SER A 106 -3.89 -1.75 -1.64
N ALA A 107 -4.57 -1.24 -0.61
CA ALA A 107 -5.94 -0.74 -0.73
C ALA A 107 -6.04 0.41 -1.74
N THR A 108 -5.08 1.35 -1.69
CA THR A 108 -5.02 2.47 -2.64
C THR A 108 -4.80 1.96 -4.07
N ALA A 109 -3.95 0.96 -4.26
CA ALA A 109 -3.74 0.31 -5.56
C ALA A 109 -4.99 -0.44 -6.06
N LEU A 110 -5.72 -1.14 -5.18
CA LEU A 110 -6.98 -1.81 -5.53
C LEU A 110 -8.05 -0.82 -5.98
N MET A 111 -8.14 0.34 -5.34
CA MET A 111 -9.04 1.41 -5.79
C MET A 111 -8.62 1.98 -7.15
N ALA A 112 -7.33 2.20 -7.36
CA ALA A 112 -6.81 2.65 -8.65
C ALA A 112 -7.10 1.64 -9.77
N ALA A 113 -7.10 0.35 -9.45
CA ALA A 113 -7.47 -0.74 -10.37
C ALA A 113 -8.99 -0.94 -10.52
N GLY A 114 -9.83 -0.10 -9.91
CA GLY A 114 -11.28 -0.20 -9.96
C GLY A 114 -11.85 -1.45 -9.27
N LYS A 115 -11.11 -2.06 -8.35
CA LYS A 115 -11.53 -3.28 -7.63
C LYS A 115 -12.39 -2.97 -6.40
N ALA A 116 -12.31 -1.75 -5.89
CA ALA A 116 -13.11 -1.24 -4.78
C ALA A 116 -13.44 0.24 -4.99
N THR A 117 -14.51 0.69 -4.37
CA THR A 117 -14.98 2.08 -4.46
C THR A 117 -14.81 2.86 -3.15
N ALA A 118 -14.58 2.16 -2.05
CA ALA A 118 -14.34 2.71 -0.73
C ALA A 118 -13.02 2.21 -0.13
N PHE A 119 -12.35 3.07 0.64
CA PHE A 119 -11.06 2.73 1.27
C PHE A 119 -11.16 1.55 2.24
N GLN A 120 -12.24 1.48 3.03
CA GLN A 120 -12.45 0.39 3.99
C GLN A 120 -12.69 -0.95 3.27
N GLU A 121 -13.46 -0.96 2.17
CA GLU A 121 -13.65 -2.13 1.31
C GLU A 121 -12.31 -2.60 0.74
N ALA A 122 -11.53 -1.68 0.18
CA ALA A 122 -10.22 -1.98 -0.39
C ALA A 122 -9.23 -2.52 0.67
N SER A 123 -9.28 -1.96 1.90
CA SER A 123 -8.49 -2.46 3.03
C SER A 123 -8.86 -3.89 3.41
N ALA A 124 -10.15 -4.21 3.48
CA ALA A 124 -10.61 -5.57 3.75
C ALA A 124 -10.09 -6.55 2.68
N MET A 125 -10.20 -6.20 1.39
CA MET A 125 -9.67 -7.01 0.30
C MET A 125 -8.15 -7.22 0.39
N ALA A 126 -7.40 -6.20 0.77
CA ALA A 126 -5.96 -6.30 0.95
C ALA A 126 -5.60 -7.22 2.13
N GLN A 127 -6.31 -7.10 3.26
CA GLN A 127 -6.16 -7.97 4.41
C GLN A 127 -6.50 -9.43 4.06
N ASP A 128 -7.63 -9.67 3.38
CA ASP A 128 -8.03 -11.01 2.93
C ASP A 128 -6.98 -11.65 2.02
N SER A 129 -6.34 -10.88 1.13
CA SER A 129 -5.25 -11.38 0.28
C SER A 129 -4.04 -11.86 1.08
N ILE A 130 -3.72 -11.19 2.19
CA ILE A 130 -2.66 -11.60 3.10
C ILE A 130 -3.10 -12.83 3.91
N ASP A 131 -4.25 -12.75 4.56
CA ASP A 131 -4.72 -13.74 5.54
C ASP A 131 -5.10 -15.08 4.90
N SER A 132 -5.53 -15.07 3.63
CA SER A 132 -5.79 -16.28 2.85
C SER A 132 -4.52 -16.95 2.31
N GLY A 133 -3.34 -16.33 2.43
CA GLY A 133 -2.09 -16.80 1.83
C GLY A 133 -1.95 -16.50 0.33
N ALA A 134 -2.92 -15.81 -0.29
CA ALA A 134 -2.85 -15.48 -1.72
C ALA A 134 -1.67 -14.56 -2.05
N ALA A 135 -1.35 -13.61 -1.16
CA ALA A 135 -0.18 -12.73 -1.31
C ALA A 135 1.13 -13.52 -1.24
N GLN A 136 1.26 -14.46 -0.28
CA GLN A 136 2.42 -15.35 -0.17
C GLN A 136 2.62 -16.18 -1.44
N ALA A 137 1.55 -16.78 -1.96
CA ALA A 137 1.60 -17.57 -3.19
C ALA A 137 2.08 -16.74 -4.40
N LYS A 138 1.72 -15.46 -4.47
CA LYS A 138 2.21 -14.53 -5.51
C LYS A 138 3.68 -14.20 -5.36
N LEU A 139 4.16 -14.00 -4.13
CA LEU A 139 5.58 -13.81 -3.84
C LEU A 139 6.40 -15.02 -4.29
N ASP A 140 5.97 -16.22 -3.94
CA ASP A 140 6.64 -17.46 -4.31
C ASP A 140 6.72 -17.63 -5.84
N ALA A 141 5.62 -17.34 -6.53
CA ALA A 141 5.57 -17.37 -7.99
C ALA A 141 6.51 -16.32 -8.62
N LEU A 142 6.59 -15.12 -8.05
CA LEU A 142 7.50 -14.06 -8.49
C LEU A 142 8.97 -14.49 -8.33
N ILE A 143 9.33 -15.03 -7.17
CA ILE A 143 10.67 -15.54 -6.88
C ILE A 143 11.06 -16.64 -7.89
N LYS A 144 10.17 -17.61 -8.11
CA LYS A 144 10.38 -18.68 -9.08
C LYS A 144 10.61 -18.14 -10.49
N THR A 145 9.79 -17.21 -10.94
CA THR A 145 9.86 -16.64 -12.29
C THR A 145 11.12 -15.81 -12.50
N SER A 146 11.50 -14.99 -11.53
CA SER A 146 12.69 -14.15 -11.60
C SER A 146 13.98 -14.99 -11.60
N ASN A 147 14.03 -16.10 -10.86
CA ASN A 147 15.21 -16.98 -10.82
C ASN A 147 15.33 -17.87 -12.07
N ALA A 148 14.21 -18.29 -12.66
CA ALA A 148 14.23 -19.08 -13.89
C ALA A 148 14.90 -18.35 -15.09
N ASN A 149 14.96 -17.03 -15.07
CA ASN A 149 15.64 -16.24 -16.09
C ASN A 149 17.16 -16.11 -15.85
N LYS A 150 17.62 -16.31 -14.60
CA LYS A 150 19.07 -16.29 -14.29
C LYS A 150 19.80 -17.54 -14.79
N GLU A 151 19.12 -18.67 -14.90
CA GLU A 151 19.69 -19.93 -15.39
C GLU A 151 19.79 -19.98 -16.93
N ARG A 152 19.24 -18.99 -17.64
CA ARG A 152 19.25 -18.89 -19.10
C ARG A 152 20.24 -17.84 -19.65
N SER A 153 20.95 -17.14 -18.76
CA SER A 153 21.97 -16.12 -19.07
C SER A 153 23.37 -16.63 -18.80
#